data_a1c2958340a6aa7fd8c12dfaaaa519e8
#
_entry.id   a1c2958340a6aa7fd8c12dfaaaa519e8
#
_cell.length_a   1.000
_cell.length_b   1.000
_cell.length_c   1.000
_cell.angle_alpha   90.00
_cell.angle_beta   90.00
_cell.angle_gamma   90.00
#
_symmetry.space_group_name_H-M   'P 1'
#
loop_
_entity.id
_entity.type
_entity.pdbx_description
1 polymer ?
#
loop_
_entity_poly.entity_id
_entity_poly.type
_entity_poly.pdbx_seq_one_letter_code
_entity_poly.pdbx_strand_id
1 'polypeptide(L)'
;MEIGWRVPSYARKWTKVADSRKLVSYFRSVEENNFKSLWVIDHLLIAPNVYSVAWQDPLITLAVAGAVTEKITLGTAILCAPMRHPVITAKEIASIEHY
;
A
#
# COMPACT_ATOMS: atom_id res chain seq x y z
N MET A 1 10.72 -19.67 8.26
CA MET A 1 9.88 -18.56 8.76
C MET A 1 9.64 -17.60 7.59
N GLU A 2 8.39 -17.23 7.33
CA GLU A 2 8.05 -16.25 6.31
C GLU A 2 7.90 -14.88 6.97
N ILE A 3 8.56 -13.87 6.40
CA ILE A 3 8.55 -12.51 6.94
C ILE A 3 7.85 -11.59 5.94
N GLY A 4 6.85 -10.85 6.44
CA GLY A 4 6.21 -9.77 5.71
C GLY A 4 6.76 -8.41 6.12
N TRP A 5 6.66 -7.45 5.23
CA TRP A 5 7.11 -6.08 5.48
C TRP A 5 5.97 -5.07 5.35
N ARG A 6 5.85 -4.19 6.32
CA ARG A 6 4.89 -3.08 6.28
C ARG A 6 5.51 -1.85 5.62
N VAL A 7 4.92 -1.43 4.54
CA VAL A 7 5.40 -0.26 3.77
C VAL A 7 4.96 1.04 4.44
N PRO A 8 5.83 2.04 4.54
CA PRO A 8 5.46 3.38 4.97
C PRO A 8 4.78 4.16 3.83
N SER A 9 3.53 3.79 3.50
CA SER A 9 2.73 4.41 2.44
C SER A 9 2.12 5.75 2.87
N TYR A 10 2.92 6.61 3.48
CA TYR A 10 2.48 7.92 3.99
C TYR A 10 3.46 9.03 3.63
N ALA A 11 2.94 10.25 3.54
CA ALA A 11 3.72 11.46 3.40
C ALA A 11 3.61 12.33 4.67
N ARG A 12 4.73 12.82 5.18
CA ARG A 12 4.74 13.76 6.31
C ARG A 12 4.26 15.17 5.94
N LYS A 13 4.31 15.47 4.66
CA LYS A 13 3.70 16.66 4.04
C LYS A 13 3.16 16.21 2.69
N TRP A 14 2.18 16.91 2.14
CA TRP A 14 1.72 16.72 0.76
C TRP A 14 2.91 16.97 -0.18
N THR A 15 3.69 15.95 -0.38
CA THR A 15 4.97 16.06 -1.07
C THR A 15 4.87 15.53 -2.48
N LYS A 16 5.70 16.12 -3.29
CA LYS A 16 5.84 16.06 -4.73
C LYS A 16 6.09 14.62 -5.25
N VAL A 17 5.91 14.46 -6.54
CA VAL A 17 6.20 13.29 -7.40
C VAL A 17 7.47 12.49 -7.03
N ALA A 18 8.47 13.13 -6.43
CA ALA A 18 9.70 12.47 -5.98
C ALA A 18 9.48 11.34 -4.94
N ASP A 19 8.46 11.46 -4.09
CA ASP A 19 8.19 10.46 -3.06
C ASP A 19 7.52 9.22 -3.64
N SER A 20 6.72 9.38 -4.69
CA SER A 20 6.11 8.26 -5.42
C SER A 20 7.16 7.36 -6.07
N ARG A 21 8.21 7.95 -6.65
CA ARG A 21 9.33 7.19 -7.23
C ARG A 21 10.13 6.42 -6.17
N LYS A 22 10.33 7.01 -5.01
CA LYS A 22 10.97 6.34 -3.87
C LYS A 22 10.13 5.17 -3.39
N LEU A 23 8.81 5.31 -3.37
CA LEU A 23 7.91 4.23 -2.98
C LEU A 23 7.98 3.06 -3.96
N VAL A 24 8.02 3.32 -5.27
CA VAL A 24 8.22 2.29 -6.30
C VAL A 24 9.54 1.55 -6.13
N SER A 25 10.64 2.28 -5.92
CA SER A 25 11.95 1.66 -5.65
C SER A 25 11.93 0.84 -4.37
N TYR A 26 11.19 1.29 -3.39
CA TYR A 26 11.03 0.60 -2.11
C TYR A 26 10.28 -0.74 -2.27
N PHE A 27 9.22 -0.81 -3.06
CA PHE A 27 8.50 -2.06 -3.33
C PHE A 27 9.43 -3.11 -3.95
N ARG A 28 10.19 -2.74 -4.96
CA ARG A 28 11.19 -3.61 -5.58
C ARG A 28 12.23 -4.08 -4.58
N SER A 29 12.76 -3.17 -3.78
CA SER A 29 13.74 -3.51 -2.73
C SER A 29 13.23 -4.50 -1.70
N VAL A 30 11.96 -4.42 -1.31
CA VAL A 30 11.34 -5.39 -0.38
C VAL A 30 11.31 -6.78 -1.01
N GLU A 31 10.91 -6.89 -2.28
CA GLU A 31 10.91 -8.16 -3.00
C GLU A 31 12.34 -8.71 -3.22
N GLU A 32 13.27 -7.88 -3.66
CA GLU A 32 14.69 -8.24 -3.88
C GLU A 32 15.36 -8.73 -2.60
N ASN A 33 14.96 -8.25 -1.43
CA ASN A 33 15.43 -8.72 -0.14
C ASN A 33 14.67 -9.95 0.39
N ASN A 34 13.91 -10.64 -0.48
CA ASN A 34 13.23 -11.90 -0.20
C ASN A 34 12.16 -11.86 0.89
N PHE A 35 11.56 -10.70 1.17
CA PHE A 35 10.33 -10.65 1.95
C PHE A 35 9.19 -11.35 1.19
N LYS A 36 8.36 -12.09 1.90
CA LYS A 36 7.30 -12.91 1.30
C LYS A 36 6.00 -12.16 1.10
N SER A 37 5.79 -11.10 1.87
CA SER A 37 4.59 -10.27 1.77
C SER A 37 4.86 -8.81 2.06
N LEU A 38 4.10 -7.96 1.41
CA LEU A 38 4.13 -6.52 1.53
C LEU A 38 2.76 -6.04 2.01
N TRP A 39 2.75 -5.24 3.08
CA TRP A 39 1.54 -4.80 3.75
C TRP A 39 1.43 -3.29 3.76
N VAL A 40 0.24 -2.77 3.44
CA VAL A 40 -0.09 -1.34 3.53
C VAL A 40 -1.20 -1.09 4.53
N ILE A 41 -1.26 0.14 5.04
CA ILE A 41 -2.26 0.57 6.02
C ILE A 41 -3.34 1.37 5.31
N ASP A 42 -4.60 1.14 5.71
CA ASP A 42 -5.73 1.98 5.34
C ASP A 42 -6.03 2.96 6.48
N HIS A 43 -5.77 4.24 6.23
CA HIS A 43 -6.07 5.32 7.15
C HIS A 43 -6.62 6.52 6.39
N LEU A 44 -7.91 6.80 6.59
CA LEU A 44 -8.66 7.71 5.72
C LEU A 44 -8.35 9.18 5.96
N LEU A 45 -8.13 9.56 7.22
CA LEU A 45 -8.08 10.96 7.62
C LEU A 45 -6.78 11.28 8.37
N ILE A 46 -6.32 12.51 8.21
CA ILE A 46 -5.27 13.06 9.05
C ILE A 46 -5.92 13.49 10.37
N ALA A 47 -5.48 12.91 11.47
CA ALA A 47 -5.93 13.29 12.81
C ALA A 47 -4.80 14.03 13.52
N PRO A 48 -4.91 15.35 13.75
CA PRO A 48 -3.94 16.08 14.57
C PRO A 48 -3.78 15.41 15.93
N ASN A 49 -2.56 15.29 16.39
CA ASN A 49 -2.19 14.65 17.67
C ASN A 49 -2.31 13.12 17.76
N VAL A 50 -2.82 12.45 16.74
CA VAL A 50 -2.86 10.98 16.67
C VAL A 50 -2.02 10.49 15.49
N TYR A 51 -2.38 10.88 14.27
CA TYR A 51 -1.65 10.57 13.05
C TYR A 51 -1.50 11.84 12.20
N SER A 52 -0.37 12.51 12.36
CA SER A 52 -0.06 13.77 11.64
C SER A 52 0.49 13.54 10.23
N VAL A 53 0.17 12.41 9.61
CA VAL A 53 0.67 12.03 8.28
C VAL A 53 -0.48 11.71 7.33
N ALA A 54 -0.30 12.06 6.07
CA ALA A 54 -1.23 11.69 5.01
C ALA A 54 -0.90 10.28 4.50
N TRP A 55 -1.81 9.34 4.73
CA TRP A 55 -1.71 8.00 4.17
C TRP A 55 -2.23 8.00 2.73
N GLN A 56 -1.57 7.25 1.88
CA GLN A 56 -2.07 6.98 0.54
C GLN A 56 -3.16 5.90 0.61
N ASP A 57 -4.10 5.94 -0.33
CA ASP A 57 -5.11 4.89 -0.42
C ASP A 57 -4.43 3.52 -0.59
N PRO A 58 -4.81 2.51 0.21
CA PRO A 58 -4.14 1.22 0.22
C PRO A 58 -4.31 0.45 -1.09
N LEU A 59 -5.48 0.47 -1.72
CA LEU A 59 -5.72 -0.29 -2.94
C LEU A 59 -4.98 0.31 -4.14
N ILE A 60 -4.95 1.64 -4.24
CA ILE A 60 -4.12 2.33 -5.24
C ILE A 60 -2.64 2.03 -5.00
N THR A 61 -2.19 2.06 -3.76
CA THR A 61 -0.81 1.74 -3.39
C THR A 61 -0.44 0.31 -3.76
N LEU A 62 -1.33 -0.65 -3.52
CA LEU A 62 -1.13 -2.05 -3.89
C LEU A 62 -1.16 -2.27 -5.41
N ALA A 63 -2.00 -1.53 -6.15
CA ALA A 63 -1.97 -1.57 -7.62
C ALA A 63 -0.62 -1.12 -8.18
N VAL A 64 -0.04 -0.06 -7.62
CA VAL A 64 1.31 0.38 -8.00
C VAL A 64 2.37 -0.66 -7.60
N ALA A 65 2.24 -1.27 -6.43
CA ALA A 65 3.16 -2.32 -5.99
C ALA A 65 3.08 -3.53 -6.93
N GLY A 66 1.87 -4.01 -7.28
CA GLY A 66 1.66 -5.12 -8.20
C GLY A 66 2.25 -4.87 -9.59
N ALA A 67 2.14 -3.64 -10.08
CA ALA A 67 2.70 -3.27 -11.38
C ALA A 67 4.25 -3.26 -11.43
N VAL A 68 4.94 -3.35 -10.29
CA VAL A 68 6.41 -3.24 -10.21
C VAL A 68 7.09 -4.38 -9.46
N THR A 69 6.33 -5.36 -8.98
CA THR A 69 6.79 -6.59 -8.33
C THR A 69 6.21 -7.81 -9.04
N GLU A 70 6.78 -9.00 -8.85
CA GLU A 70 6.40 -10.21 -9.59
C GLU A 70 5.95 -11.37 -8.69
N LYS A 71 6.43 -11.45 -7.46
CA LYS A 71 6.30 -12.67 -6.63
C LYS A 71 5.80 -12.40 -5.23
N ILE A 72 5.92 -11.17 -4.75
CA ILE A 72 5.59 -10.82 -3.38
C ILE A 72 4.08 -10.79 -3.17
N THR A 73 3.59 -11.39 -2.10
CA THR A 73 2.18 -11.30 -1.74
C THR A 73 1.84 -9.90 -1.25
N LEU A 74 0.79 -9.30 -1.81
CA LEU A 74 0.32 -7.97 -1.46
C LEU A 74 -0.87 -8.05 -0.49
N GLY A 75 -0.89 -7.20 0.52
CA GLY A 75 -1.95 -7.20 1.51
C GLY A 75 -2.18 -5.88 2.22
N THR A 76 -3.32 -5.77 2.87
CA THR A 76 -3.67 -4.64 3.75
C THR A 76 -3.63 -5.08 5.20
N ALA A 77 -3.08 -4.24 6.06
CA ALA A 77 -3.08 -4.47 7.49
C ALA A 77 -3.44 -3.16 8.23
N ILE A 78 -4.70 -2.87 8.23
CA ILE A 78 -5.97 -3.48 7.82
C ILE A 78 -6.58 -2.78 6.60
N LEU A 79 -7.74 -3.26 6.10
CA LEU A 79 -8.63 -2.54 5.19
C LEU A 79 -9.87 -2.08 5.95
N CYS A 80 -10.16 -0.79 5.92
CA CYS A 80 -11.37 -0.21 6.52
C CYS A 80 -12.61 -0.48 5.63
N ALA A 81 -12.99 -1.74 5.52
CA ALA A 81 -14.06 -2.21 4.64
C ALA A 81 -15.41 -1.47 4.84
N PRO A 82 -15.85 -1.13 6.07
CA PRO A 82 -17.11 -0.40 6.28
C PRO A 82 -17.15 1.00 5.64
N MET A 83 -15.99 1.55 5.32
CA MET A 83 -15.87 2.88 4.69
C MET A 83 -15.86 2.81 3.16
N ARG A 84 -16.01 1.61 2.59
CA ARG A 84 -15.89 1.34 1.15
C ARG A 84 -17.13 0.68 0.60
N HIS A 85 -17.48 1.00 -0.64
CA HIS A 85 -18.58 0.30 -1.31
C HIS A 85 -18.14 -1.13 -1.68
N PRO A 86 -18.82 -2.20 -1.20
CA PRO A 86 -18.31 -3.57 -1.29
C PRO A 86 -18.10 -4.05 -2.73
N VAL A 87 -19.00 -3.71 -3.64
CA VAL A 87 -18.89 -4.12 -5.05
C VAL A 87 -17.71 -3.44 -5.75
N ILE A 88 -17.50 -2.15 -5.47
CA ILE A 88 -16.36 -1.40 -6.02
C ILE A 88 -15.05 -1.98 -5.48
N THR A 89 -14.97 -2.16 -4.17
CA THR A 89 -13.78 -2.71 -3.51
C THR A 89 -13.44 -4.12 -4.01
N ALA A 90 -14.43 -4.99 -4.18
CA ALA A 90 -14.23 -6.31 -4.75
C ALA A 90 -13.66 -6.25 -6.18
N LYS A 91 -14.16 -5.31 -6.99
CA LYS A 91 -13.66 -5.10 -8.35
C LYS A 91 -12.22 -4.57 -8.36
N GLU A 92 -11.90 -3.64 -7.46
CA GLU A 92 -10.54 -3.08 -7.30
C GLU A 92 -9.55 -4.17 -6.91
N ILE A 93 -9.88 -5.01 -5.91
CA ILE A 93 -9.04 -6.12 -5.46
C ILE A 93 -8.84 -7.13 -6.59
N ALA A 94 -9.90 -7.55 -7.26
CA ALA A 94 -9.80 -8.47 -8.41
C ALA A 94 -8.96 -7.88 -9.56
N SER A 95 -8.99 -6.56 -9.75
CA SER A 95 -8.16 -5.90 -10.76
C SER A 95 -6.69 -5.88 -10.37
N ILE A 96 -6.38 -5.65 -9.10
CA ILE A 96 -5.00 -5.67 -8.58
C ILE A 96 -4.41 -7.08 -8.69
N GLU A 97 -5.19 -8.12 -8.41
CA GLU A 97 -4.76 -9.52 -8.53
C GLU A 97 -4.39 -9.91 -9.97
N HIS A 98 -4.86 -9.14 -10.94
CA HIS A 98 -4.62 -9.40 -12.35
C HIS A 98 -3.28 -8.84 -12.86
N TYR A 99 -2.64 -7.94 -12.11
CA TYR A 99 -1.32 -7.40 -12.43
C TYR A 99 -0.20 -8.18 -11.76
#